data_00dc1d48a5f6d61234bd5b1c3b3a3eec
#
_entry.id   00dc1d48a5f6d61234bd5b1c3b3a3eec
#
_cell.length_a   1.000
_cell.length_b   1.000
_cell.length_c   1.000
_cell.angle_alpha   90.00
_cell.angle_beta   90.00
_cell.angle_gamma   90.00
#
_symmetry.space_group_name_H-M   'P 1'
#
loop_
_entity.id
_entity.type
_entity.pdbx_description
1 polymer ?
#
loop_
_entity_poly.entity_id
_entity_poly.type
_entity_poly.pdbx_seq_one_letter_code
_entity_poly.pdbx_strand_id
1 'polypeptide(L)'
;MAKKTSNKTTNNKATDLTSLLIWLVLILLINYIGSTIFNRFDLTSERRYSISEPSKKLVESLDDVIYFKVYLEGNFPAGFKRLRDETKEMLDEFRAYSDGKIEYEFINPSENPDQKERDKVYKILYELGLRPTDLEVREESGISSKMIWPGALIAYKGEEISMQLLKSSTGSSPEVM
;
A
#
# COMPACT_ATOMS: atom_id res chain seq x y z
N MET A 1 23.50 -76.20 -2.72
CA MET A 1 22.70 -75.61 -3.83
C MET A 1 22.41 -74.15 -3.45
N ALA A 2 23.12 -73.21 -4.03
CA ALA A 2 22.97 -71.78 -3.77
C ALA A 2 22.11 -71.20 -4.90
N LYS A 3 20.95 -70.63 -4.55
CA LYS A 3 20.01 -70.02 -5.47
C LYS A 3 20.44 -68.57 -5.72
N LYS A 4 21.00 -68.31 -6.90
CA LYS A 4 21.46 -67.01 -7.38
C LYS A 4 20.21 -66.17 -7.74
N THR A 5 19.81 -65.23 -6.86
CA THR A 5 18.79 -64.20 -7.16
C THR A 5 19.39 -63.17 -8.09
N SER A 6 18.98 -63.17 -9.35
CA SER A 6 19.29 -62.17 -10.35
C SER A 6 18.50 -60.91 -10.06
N ASN A 7 19.16 -59.87 -9.54
CA ASN A 7 18.60 -58.52 -9.48
C ASN A 7 18.53 -57.92 -10.88
N LYS A 8 17.34 -57.88 -11.43
CA LYS A 8 17.02 -57.25 -12.72
C LYS A 8 16.93 -55.74 -12.44
N THR A 9 18.04 -55.04 -12.61
CA THR A 9 18.05 -53.55 -12.64
C THR A 9 17.34 -53.13 -13.92
N THR A 10 16.02 -52.98 -13.83
CA THR A 10 15.24 -52.32 -14.87
C THR A 10 15.66 -50.87 -14.94
N ASN A 11 15.96 -50.45 -16.16
CA ASN A 11 16.48 -49.11 -16.47
C ASN A 11 15.36 -48.08 -16.27
N ASN A 12 15.26 -47.52 -15.06
CA ASN A 12 14.19 -46.61 -14.62
C ASN A 12 14.33 -45.19 -15.18
N LYS A 13 15.27 -44.92 -16.09
CA LYS A 13 15.50 -43.59 -16.66
C LYS A 13 14.27 -42.99 -17.35
N ALA A 14 13.46 -43.82 -18.01
CA ALA A 14 12.23 -43.37 -18.66
C ALA A 14 11.15 -43.02 -17.63
N THR A 15 11.01 -43.84 -16.57
CA THR A 15 10.08 -43.61 -15.46
C THR A 15 10.47 -42.36 -14.64
N ASP A 16 11.75 -42.13 -14.43
CA ASP A 16 12.28 -41.00 -13.73
C ASP A 16 12.05 -39.69 -14.53
N LEU A 17 12.25 -39.75 -15.86
CA LEU A 17 12.00 -38.62 -16.76
C LEU A 17 10.52 -38.29 -16.86
N THR A 18 9.62 -39.27 -16.93
CA THR A 18 8.17 -39.04 -16.92
C THR A 18 7.70 -38.48 -15.57
N SER A 19 8.25 -38.95 -14.46
CA SER A 19 7.98 -38.43 -13.14
C SER A 19 8.41 -36.96 -13.01
N LEU A 20 9.60 -36.60 -13.47
CA LEU A 20 10.11 -35.24 -13.49
C LEU A 20 9.22 -34.31 -14.33
N LEU A 21 8.76 -34.77 -15.49
CA LEU A 21 7.87 -34.04 -16.39
C LEU A 21 6.51 -33.77 -15.71
N ILE A 22 5.95 -34.75 -15.00
CA ILE A 22 4.70 -34.62 -14.26
C ILE A 22 4.85 -33.57 -13.14
N TRP A 23 5.94 -33.64 -12.37
CA TRP A 23 6.20 -32.66 -11.33
C TRP A 23 6.36 -31.24 -11.87
N LEU A 24 7.03 -31.07 -13.00
CA LEU A 24 7.21 -29.80 -13.67
C LEU A 24 5.86 -29.20 -14.14
N VAL A 25 5.01 -30.03 -14.76
CA VAL A 25 3.65 -29.61 -15.15
C VAL A 25 2.81 -29.23 -13.94
N LEU A 26 2.91 -29.99 -12.85
CA LEU A 26 2.16 -29.72 -11.61
C LEU A 26 2.59 -28.42 -10.96
N ILE A 27 3.88 -28.10 -10.93
CA ILE A 27 4.41 -26.82 -10.45
C ILE A 27 3.91 -25.65 -11.32
N LEU A 28 3.92 -25.79 -12.64
CA LEU A 28 3.41 -24.77 -13.55
C LEU A 28 1.91 -24.55 -13.38
N LEU A 29 1.16 -25.63 -13.14
CA LEU A 29 -0.30 -25.57 -12.94
C LEU A 29 -0.65 -24.90 -11.61
N ILE A 30 0.09 -25.22 -10.54
CA ILE A 30 -0.07 -24.57 -9.24
C ILE A 30 0.26 -23.06 -9.35
N ASN A 31 1.33 -22.72 -10.06
CA ASN A 31 1.71 -21.32 -10.27
C ASN A 31 0.66 -20.56 -11.09
N TYR A 32 0.13 -21.18 -12.15
CA TYR A 32 -0.94 -20.62 -12.96
C TYR A 32 -2.23 -20.41 -12.15
N ILE A 33 -2.65 -21.40 -11.37
CA ILE A 33 -3.82 -21.29 -10.48
C ILE A 33 -3.57 -20.19 -9.43
N GLY A 34 -2.38 -20.16 -8.81
CA GLY A 34 -2.01 -19.14 -7.83
C GLY A 34 -2.01 -17.73 -8.40
N SER A 35 -1.66 -17.54 -9.66
CA SER A 35 -1.71 -16.24 -10.34
C SER A 35 -3.13 -15.79 -10.71
N THR A 36 -4.04 -16.74 -10.88
CA THR A 36 -5.43 -16.47 -11.29
C THR A 36 -6.37 -16.28 -10.09
N ILE A 37 -6.06 -16.96 -8.97
CA ILE A 37 -6.83 -16.84 -7.72
C ILE A 37 -6.12 -15.85 -6.80
N PHE A 38 -6.39 -14.56 -7.01
CA PHE A 38 -5.92 -13.51 -6.12
C PHE A 38 -6.78 -13.45 -4.87
N ASN A 39 -6.61 -14.42 -3.96
CA ASN A 39 -7.24 -14.39 -2.64
C ASN A 39 -6.21 -13.91 -1.61
N ARG A 40 -6.35 -12.65 -1.20
CA ARG A 40 -5.53 -12.07 -0.14
C ARG A 40 -6.08 -12.55 1.20
N PHE A 41 -5.40 -13.49 1.84
CA PHE A 41 -5.75 -13.94 3.19
C PHE A 41 -5.13 -12.97 4.21
N ASP A 42 -5.97 -12.19 4.85
CA ASP A 42 -5.58 -11.42 6.03
C ASP A 42 -5.46 -12.37 7.22
N LEU A 43 -4.22 -12.66 7.61
CA LEU A 43 -3.88 -13.52 8.77
C LEU A 43 -3.92 -12.75 10.10
N THR A 44 -4.29 -11.47 10.10
CA THR A 44 -4.42 -10.71 11.33
C THR A 44 -5.73 -11.03 12.01
N SER A 45 -5.68 -11.25 13.31
CA SER A 45 -6.84 -11.58 14.17
C SER A 45 -7.96 -10.50 14.11
N GLU A 46 -7.62 -9.28 13.71
CA GLU A 46 -8.52 -8.13 13.72
C GLU A 46 -8.93 -7.64 12.31
N ARG A 47 -8.48 -8.30 11.24
CA ARG A 47 -8.74 -7.88 9.83
C ARG A 47 -8.47 -6.38 9.58
N ARG A 48 -7.44 -5.84 10.22
CA ARG A 48 -7.12 -4.40 10.19
C ARG A 48 -6.78 -3.89 8.80
N TYR A 49 -6.37 -4.79 7.92
CA TYR A 49 -5.90 -4.48 6.56
C TYR A 49 -6.86 -4.96 5.46
N SER A 50 -8.06 -5.41 5.83
CA SER A 50 -9.09 -5.80 4.86
C SER A 50 -10.17 -4.74 4.78
N ILE A 51 -10.44 -4.26 3.57
CA ILE A 51 -11.56 -3.35 3.35
C ILE A 51 -12.90 -4.06 3.57
N SER A 52 -13.89 -3.29 4.00
CA SER A 52 -15.24 -3.83 4.24
C SER A 52 -15.90 -4.30 2.93
N GLU A 53 -16.79 -5.27 3.00
CA GLU A 53 -17.54 -5.75 1.83
C GLU A 53 -18.31 -4.62 1.08
N PRO A 54 -18.93 -3.64 1.78
CA PRO A 54 -19.50 -2.48 1.09
C PRO A 54 -18.46 -1.65 0.32
N SER A 55 -17.27 -1.45 0.91
CA SER A 55 -16.19 -0.71 0.25
C SER A 55 -15.65 -1.46 -0.98
N LYS A 56 -15.53 -2.79 -0.92
CA LYS A 56 -15.16 -3.61 -2.07
C LYS A 56 -16.15 -3.43 -3.22
N LYS A 57 -17.44 -3.60 -2.95
CA LYS A 57 -18.48 -3.41 -3.95
C LYS A 57 -18.46 -2.01 -4.57
N LEU A 58 -18.16 -1.00 -3.77
CA LEU A 58 -18.03 0.38 -4.25
C LEU A 58 -16.87 0.51 -5.24
N VAL A 59 -15.68 0.03 -4.90
CA VAL A 59 -14.50 0.15 -5.78
C VAL A 59 -14.59 -0.77 -7.00
N GLU A 60 -15.22 -1.93 -6.90
CA GLU A 60 -15.53 -2.82 -8.03
C GLU A 60 -16.49 -2.17 -9.02
N SER A 61 -17.41 -1.31 -8.55
CA SER A 61 -18.40 -0.62 -9.37
C SER A 61 -17.90 0.64 -10.07
N LEU A 62 -16.62 1.02 -9.87
CA LEU A 62 -16.06 2.19 -10.52
C LEU A 62 -16.08 2.05 -12.03
N ASP A 63 -16.54 3.09 -12.72
CA ASP A 63 -16.62 3.16 -14.19
C ASP A 63 -15.49 4.03 -14.79
N ASP A 64 -14.75 4.78 -13.95
CA ASP A 64 -13.61 5.62 -14.36
C ASP A 64 -12.48 5.52 -13.33
N VAL A 65 -11.31 6.05 -13.70
CA VAL A 65 -10.13 6.08 -12.82
C VAL A 65 -10.28 7.15 -11.75
N ILE A 66 -10.00 6.77 -10.50
CA ILE A 66 -9.82 7.70 -9.38
C ILE A 66 -8.32 7.89 -9.17
N TYR A 67 -7.87 9.14 -9.10
CA TYR A 67 -6.50 9.49 -8.86
C TYR A 67 -6.32 10.20 -7.51
N PHE A 68 -5.43 9.66 -6.66
CA PHE A 68 -5.13 10.23 -5.34
C PHE A 68 -3.75 10.88 -5.34
N LYS A 69 -3.67 12.16 -5.02
CA LYS A 69 -2.43 12.87 -4.67
C LYS A 69 -2.32 12.96 -3.16
N VAL A 70 -1.51 12.12 -2.56
CA VAL A 70 -1.38 12.04 -1.09
C VAL A 70 -0.17 12.85 -0.65
N TYR A 71 -0.41 13.95 0.07
CA TYR A 71 0.64 14.86 0.57
C TYR A 71 1.22 14.36 1.91
N LEU A 72 1.69 13.13 1.92
CA LEU A 72 2.25 12.47 3.10
C LEU A 72 3.56 11.75 2.73
N GLU A 73 4.47 12.49 2.10
CA GLU A 73 5.82 12.04 1.77
C GLU A 73 6.86 12.99 2.37
N GLY A 74 7.98 12.43 2.85
CA GLY A 74 9.07 13.19 3.44
C GLY A 74 9.73 12.51 4.63
N ASN A 75 10.61 13.24 5.31
CA ASN A 75 11.28 12.74 6.51
C ASN A 75 10.42 13.01 7.74
N PHE A 76 9.60 12.02 8.12
CA PHE A 76 8.66 12.10 9.22
C PHE A 76 9.10 11.32 10.46
N PRO A 77 8.62 11.69 11.66
CA PRO A 77 8.63 10.84 12.84
C PRO A 77 7.88 9.52 12.61
N ALA A 78 8.17 8.51 13.44
CA ALA A 78 7.65 7.15 13.28
C ALA A 78 6.12 7.06 13.14
N GLY A 79 5.37 7.90 13.89
CA GLY A 79 3.90 7.91 13.82
C GLY A 79 3.36 8.32 12.43
N PHE A 80 4.01 9.30 11.78
CA PHE A 80 3.61 9.75 10.43
C PHE A 80 4.09 8.82 9.33
N LYS A 81 5.25 8.18 9.51
CA LYS A 81 5.68 7.09 8.61
C LYS A 81 4.65 5.97 8.62
N ARG A 82 4.20 5.58 9.82
CA ARG A 82 3.17 4.57 9.96
C ARG A 82 1.85 4.98 9.29
N LEU A 83 1.39 6.23 9.49
CA LEU A 83 0.19 6.75 8.81
C LEU A 83 0.32 6.68 7.29
N ARG A 84 1.49 7.08 6.75
CA ARG A 84 1.81 6.97 5.33
C ARG A 84 1.72 5.53 4.83
N ASP A 85 2.37 4.60 5.54
CA ASP A 85 2.45 3.20 5.14
C ASP A 85 1.06 2.53 5.23
N GLU A 86 0.28 2.79 6.27
CA GLU A 86 -1.11 2.32 6.40
C GLU A 86 -2.02 2.91 5.31
N THR A 87 -1.84 4.19 4.95
CA THR A 87 -2.57 4.83 3.84
C THR A 87 -2.21 4.16 2.51
N LYS A 88 -0.92 3.88 2.30
CA LYS A 88 -0.45 3.19 1.10
C LYS A 88 -1.05 1.79 1.00
N GLU A 89 -1.01 1.01 2.07
CA GLU A 89 -1.58 -0.34 2.10
C GLU A 89 -3.09 -0.34 1.79
N MET A 90 -3.83 0.62 2.34
CA MET A 90 -5.26 0.79 2.05
C MET A 90 -5.50 1.11 0.57
N LEU A 91 -4.71 2.00 -0.03
CA LEU A 91 -4.83 2.36 -1.45
C LEU A 91 -4.43 1.20 -2.36
N ASP A 92 -3.40 0.43 -1.99
CA ASP A 92 -3.01 -0.79 -2.70
C ASP A 92 -4.14 -1.83 -2.68
N GLU A 93 -4.84 -1.96 -1.56
CA GLU A 93 -5.98 -2.86 -1.45
C GLU A 93 -7.16 -2.39 -2.29
N PHE A 94 -7.52 -1.12 -2.25
CA PHE A 94 -8.54 -0.55 -3.12
C PHE A 94 -8.19 -0.74 -4.61
N ARG A 95 -6.93 -0.53 -4.98
CA ARG A 95 -6.43 -0.75 -6.34
C ARG A 95 -6.62 -2.19 -6.79
N ALA A 96 -6.36 -3.17 -5.90
CA ALA A 96 -6.50 -4.59 -6.19
C ALA A 96 -7.96 -4.99 -6.48
N TYR A 97 -8.94 -4.37 -5.81
CA TYR A 97 -10.36 -4.66 -6.02
C TYR A 97 -11.03 -3.80 -7.09
N SER A 98 -10.39 -2.72 -7.55
CA SER A 98 -10.94 -1.81 -8.55
C SER A 98 -10.57 -2.14 -10.00
N ASP A 99 -9.93 -3.28 -10.24
CA ASP A 99 -9.37 -3.65 -11.56
C ASP A 99 -8.39 -2.58 -12.09
N GLY A 100 -7.58 -2.01 -11.17
CA GLY A 100 -6.58 -1.00 -11.49
C GLY A 100 -7.14 0.41 -11.71
N LYS A 101 -8.43 0.67 -11.46
CA LYS A 101 -9.05 2.00 -11.61
C LYS A 101 -8.73 2.96 -10.45
N ILE A 102 -7.93 2.55 -9.49
CA ILE A 102 -7.41 3.42 -8.45
C ILE A 102 -5.92 3.61 -8.68
N GLU A 103 -5.53 4.86 -8.91
CA GLU A 103 -4.16 5.30 -9.03
C GLU A 103 -3.82 6.29 -7.92
N TYR A 104 -2.58 6.29 -7.47
CA TYR A 104 -2.15 7.22 -6.44
C TYR A 104 -0.67 7.53 -6.55
N GLU A 105 -0.31 8.71 -6.04
CA GLU A 105 1.06 9.14 -5.82
C GLU A 105 1.22 9.78 -4.44
N PHE A 106 2.39 9.59 -3.83
CA PHE A 106 2.77 10.31 -2.61
C PHE A 106 3.67 11.46 -2.98
N ILE A 107 3.33 12.65 -2.49
CA ILE A 107 4.00 13.90 -2.85
C ILE A 107 4.55 14.54 -1.58
N ASN A 108 5.81 14.97 -1.64
CA ASN A 108 6.41 15.81 -0.61
C ASN A 108 6.29 17.28 -1.01
N PRO A 109 5.36 18.05 -0.44
CA PRO A 109 5.19 19.46 -0.79
C PRO A 109 6.36 20.34 -0.32
N SER A 110 7.24 19.81 0.53
CA SER A 110 8.42 20.50 1.07
C SER A 110 9.72 20.13 0.35
N GLU A 111 9.65 19.39 -0.76
CA GLU A 111 10.84 18.86 -1.44
C GLU A 111 11.68 19.96 -2.10
N ASN A 112 11.05 21.03 -2.59
CA ASN A 112 11.76 22.10 -3.25
C ASN A 112 12.66 22.86 -2.26
N PRO A 113 13.97 23.03 -2.53
CA PRO A 113 14.87 23.78 -1.65
C PRO A 113 14.55 25.29 -1.59
N ASP A 114 13.91 25.86 -2.62
CA ASP A 114 13.52 27.27 -2.64
C ASP A 114 12.27 27.49 -1.78
N GLN A 115 12.42 28.35 -0.76
CA GLN A 115 11.33 28.71 0.16
C GLN A 115 10.15 29.34 -0.59
N LYS A 116 10.39 30.22 -1.56
CA LYS A 116 9.31 30.90 -2.28
C LYS A 116 8.46 29.94 -3.11
N GLU A 117 9.09 28.90 -3.68
CA GLU A 117 8.37 27.87 -4.42
C GLU A 117 7.56 26.97 -3.48
N ARG A 118 8.11 26.62 -2.32
CA ARG A 118 7.33 25.90 -1.29
C ARG A 118 6.12 26.71 -0.82
N ASP A 119 6.30 28.00 -0.56
CA ASP A 119 5.21 28.86 -0.11
C ASP A 119 4.07 28.96 -1.14
N LYS A 120 4.38 28.94 -2.43
CA LYS A 120 3.36 28.84 -3.49
C LYS A 120 2.57 27.54 -3.42
N VAL A 121 3.27 26.42 -3.27
CA VAL A 121 2.63 25.09 -3.13
C VAL A 121 1.75 25.08 -1.88
N TYR A 122 2.24 25.54 -0.76
CA TYR A 122 1.48 25.59 0.51
C TYR A 122 0.22 26.45 0.39
N LYS A 123 0.32 27.59 -0.30
CA LYS A 123 -0.85 28.46 -0.55
C LYS A 123 -1.91 27.72 -1.37
N ILE A 124 -1.51 27.04 -2.44
CA ILE A 124 -2.41 26.25 -3.28
C ILE A 124 -3.09 25.15 -2.46
N LEU A 125 -2.34 24.38 -1.67
CA LEU A 125 -2.90 23.31 -0.83
C LEU A 125 -3.91 23.88 0.19
N TYR A 126 -3.60 25.03 0.75
CA TYR A 126 -4.50 25.72 1.69
C TYR A 126 -5.80 26.18 1.00
N GLU A 127 -5.71 26.75 -0.20
CA GLU A 127 -6.86 27.19 -1.02
C GLU A 127 -7.73 25.99 -1.43
N LEU A 128 -7.12 24.83 -1.69
CA LEU A 128 -7.83 23.58 -1.97
C LEU A 128 -8.45 22.94 -0.72
N GLY A 129 -8.30 23.53 0.45
CA GLY A 129 -8.96 23.10 1.68
C GLY A 129 -8.11 22.17 2.57
N LEU A 130 -6.89 21.84 2.20
CA LEU A 130 -5.98 21.10 3.07
C LEU A 130 -5.43 22.01 4.18
N ARG A 131 -5.12 21.40 5.30
CA ARG A 131 -4.58 22.13 6.47
C ARG A 131 -3.25 21.52 6.88
N PRO A 132 -2.22 22.34 7.09
CA PRO A 132 -0.95 21.87 7.60
C PRO A 132 -1.03 21.52 9.08
N THR A 133 -0.09 20.71 9.51
CA THR A 133 0.16 20.39 10.92
C THR A 133 1.63 20.64 11.21
N ASP A 134 1.91 21.42 12.25
CA ASP A 134 3.28 21.64 12.72
C ASP A 134 3.70 20.50 13.63
N LEU A 135 4.84 19.92 13.33
CA LEU A 135 5.46 18.86 14.12
C LEU A 135 6.72 19.36 14.78
N GLU A 136 6.77 19.27 16.10
CA GLU A 136 8.02 19.39 16.82
C GLU A 136 8.78 18.05 16.77
N VAL A 137 9.92 18.05 16.12
CA VAL A 137 10.79 16.88 16.00
C VAL A 137 12.02 17.12 16.85
N ARG A 138 12.25 16.24 17.82
CA ARG A 138 13.48 16.25 18.61
C ARG A 138 14.55 15.49 17.84
N GLU A 139 15.55 16.22 17.36
CA GLU A 139 16.75 15.70 16.71
C GLU A 139 17.94 15.80 17.66
N GLU A 140 19.05 15.12 17.35
CA GLU A 140 20.27 15.22 18.16
C GLU A 140 20.80 16.65 18.27
N SER A 141 20.51 17.50 17.27
CA SER A 141 20.91 18.91 17.20
C SER A 141 19.95 19.87 17.93
N GLY A 142 18.80 19.39 18.45
CA GLY A 142 17.80 20.20 19.14
C GLY A 142 16.35 19.88 18.71
N ILE A 143 15.46 20.83 18.98
CA ILE A 143 14.05 20.75 18.56
C ILE A 143 13.92 21.51 17.25
N SER A 144 13.45 20.83 16.20
CA SER A 144 13.09 21.43 14.91
C SER A 144 11.58 21.35 14.69
N SER A 145 10.99 22.40 14.12
CA SER A 145 9.59 22.39 13.68
C SER A 145 9.54 22.06 12.21
N LYS A 146 8.69 21.08 11.85
CA LYS A 146 8.45 20.68 10.45
C LYS A 146 6.97 20.81 10.14
N MET A 147 6.64 21.56 9.10
CA MET A 147 5.28 21.65 8.59
C MET A 147 5.00 20.44 7.67
N ILE A 148 3.92 19.74 7.95
CA ILE A 148 3.44 18.62 7.16
C ILE A 148 2.00 18.86 6.68
N TRP A 149 1.61 18.20 5.59
CA TRP A 149 0.31 18.33 4.95
C TRP A 149 -0.41 16.97 4.91
N PRO A 150 -0.96 16.50 6.05
CA PRO A 150 -1.54 15.16 6.13
C PRO A 150 -2.91 15.11 5.47
N GLY A 151 -2.93 15.15 4.15
CA GLY A 151 -4.14 15.18 3.35
C GLY A 151 -3.93 14.62 1.95
N ALA A 152 -5.03 14.49 1.22
CA ALA A 152 -5.03 14.04 -0.16
C ALA A 152 -5.97 14.89 -1.02
N LEU A 153 -5.64 15.05 -2.29
CA LEU A 153 -6.56 15.49 -3.33
C LEU A 153 -7.00 14.26 -4.13
N ILE A 154 -8.28 14.16 -4.38
CA ILE A 154 -8.89 13.02 -5.04
C ILE A 154 -9.60 13.53 -6.29
N ALA A 155 -9.14 13.11 -7.46
CA ALA A 155 -9.71 13.45 -8.74
C ALA A 155 -10.54 12.28 -9.29
N TYR A 156 -11.78 12.54 -9.67
CA TYR A 156 -12.68 11.59 -10.28
C TYR A 156 -13.61 12.27 -11.28
N LYS A 157 -13.66 11.80 -12.52
CA LYS A 157 -14.52 12.33 -13.60
C LYS A 157 -14.41 13.85 -13.81
N GLY A 158 -13.21 14.39 -13.60
CA GLY A 158 -12.95 15.83 -13.77
C GLY A 158 -13.30 16.70 -12.58
N GLU A 159 -13.82 16.13 -11.49
CA GLU A 159 -13.99 16.79 -10.20
C GLU A 159 -12.82 16.48 -9.29
N GLU A 160 -12.43 17.45 -8.48
CA GLU A 160 -11.35 17.31 -7.48
C GLU A 160 -11.87 17.68 -6.10
N ILE A 161 -11.67 16.80 -5.15
CA ILE A 161 -12.03 17.02 -3.74
C ILE A 161 -10.81 16.87 -2.85
N SER A 162 -10.77 17.63 -1.77
CA SER A 162 -9.72 17.52 -0.73
C SER A 162 -10.20 16.68 0.43
N MET A 163 -9.30 15.87 0.98
CA MET A 163 -9.54 15.05 2.16
C MET A 163 -8.41 15.19 3.16
N GLN A 164 -8.74 15.55 4.39
CA GLN A 164 -7.78 15.59 5.49
C GLN A 164 -7.64 14.19 6.10
N LEU A 165 -6.41 13.68 6.19
CA LEU A 165 -6.12 12.35 6.76
C LEU A 165 -6.09 12.34 8.28
N LEU A 166 -5.80 13.49 8.88
CA LEU A 166 -5.86 13.69 10.33
C LEU A 166 -7.02 14.63 10.69
N LYS A 167 -7.90 14.19 11.58
CA LYS A 167 -8.85 15.10 12.22
C LYS A 167 -8.08 15.96 13.20
N SER A 168 -8.13 17.29 13.05
CA SER A 168 -7.67 18.18 14.10
C SER A 168 -8.56 17.98 15.32
N SER A 169 -8.05 17.32 16.32
CA SER A 169 -8.66 17.28 17.66
C SER A 169 -8.52 18.68 18.26
N THR A 170 -9.54 19.48 18.11
CA THR A 170 -9.63 20.76 18.80
C THR A 170 -9.84 20.46 20.29
N GLY A 171 -8.78 20.53 21.07
CA GLY A 171 -8.83 20.46 22.52
C GLY A 171 -8.60 19.08 23.12
N SER A 172 -7.35 18.76 23.33
CA SER A 172 -6.83 18.05 24.51
C SER A 172 -5.30 18.14 24.44
N SER A 173 -4.74 19.08 25.15
CA SER A 173 -3.37 18.90 25.64
C SER A 173 -3.34 17.60 26.41
N PRO A 174 -2.44 16.63 26.13
CA PRO A 174 -2.22 15.54 27.04
C PRO A 174 -1.61 16.14 28.31
N GLU A 175 -2.42 16.27 29.36
CA GLU A 175 -1.87 16.38 30.71
C GLU A 175 -1.06 15.10 30.93
N VAL A 176 0.23 15.29 31.00
CA VAL A 176 1.18 14.29 31.46
C VAL A 176 0.91 14.08 32.95
N MET A 177 0.31 12.94 33.32
CA MET A 177 0.46 12.35 34.63
C MET A 177 1.53 11.26 34.59
#